data_b89d0399d6d540812926c2b6fa9b1f5a
#
_entry.id   b89d0399d6d540812926c2b6fa9b1f5a
#
_cell.length_a   1.000
_cell.length_b   1.000
_cell.length_c   1.000
_cell.angle_alpha   90.00
_cell.angle_beta   90.00
_cell.angle_gamma   90.00
#
_symmetry.space_group_name_H-M   'P 1'
#
loop_
_entity.id
_entity.type
_entity.pdbx_description
1 polymer ?
#
loop_
_entity_poly.entity_id
_entity_poly.type
_entity_poly.pdbx_seq_one_letter_code
_entity_poly.pdbx_strand_id
1 'polypeptide(L)'
;MKRYRLIGILCVLGILVVLCVFGMPSSPKNLGRAGTLPDIYPDYIGVTIPADIAPLNFNMVDDDIDRMNVVAFGSKGGEIRSKGKWADFDIDEWHQLTEQNRGGKITFTVQVEASGNRIQYDDFDVYVSPYSLDDWGLTYRRIKPGYEVGGDIGIYQRDIHTFKEYAILTETVVPGRCFNCHTANRTNPNRITLQMRGEGGGTLIQKDGKQTWVETKTDVTQAAGSYSYWHPAGDYVAMAVNSVHQSFFTGTGQRIEVYHRFSDVEVLDTRSNELILSPLLFTDDLEIFPAFSHDGRWLYYSSSKPCRVPAEYEKVKCSLCRIAFDAEKGQFGEVVDTLLNGPVTDQSYVLARPSYDGRWLMYCVSSRGNFPVCQDDADLWLMDLKTGESRELKEANSNQCESFHNWSENSHWFVFSSKREDGMYTKLYLASIDDQGKVSKPFLLPQRNPKKYYLEMMDAYNCPDFTKTKVKLNAHEAYRQVFDNKRENVKIR
;
A
#
# COMPACT_ATOMS: atom_id res chain seq x y z
N MET A 1 0.80 41.04 70.85
CA MET A 1 -0.07 40.10 70.11
C MET A 1 -0.99 40.72 69.06
N LYS A 2 -1.51 41.93 69.18
CA LYS A 2 -2.40 42.57 68.17
C LYS A 2 -1.72 43.00 66.85
N ARG A 3 -0.41 43.38 66.85
CA ARG A 3 0.29 43.83 65.62
C ARG A 3 0.60 42.65 64.61
N TYR A 4 0.87 41.46 65.10
CA TYR A 4 1.14 40.31 64.23
C TYR A 4 -0.11 39.72 63.57
N ARG A 5 -1.28 39.90 64.16
CA ARG A 5 -2.56 39.48 63.51
C ARG A 5 -2.94 40.38 62.32
N LEU A 6 -2.61 41.67 62.36
CA LEU A 6 -2.90 42.60 61.27
C LEU A 6 -2.01 42.36 60.05
N ILE A 7 -0.72 42.02 60.28
CA ILE A 7 0.22 41.70 59.19
C ILE A 7 -0.16 40.38 58.54
N GLY A 8 -0.57 39.34 59.28
CA GLY A 8 -1.05 38.06 58.74
C GLY A 8 -2.29 38.20 57.86
N ILE A 9 -3.25 39.05 58.23
CA ILE A 9 -4.49 39.32 57.49
C ILE A 9 -4.16 40.10 56.19
N LEU A 10 -3.24 41.04 56.20
CA LEU A 10 -2.82 41.79 55.03
C LEU A 10 -2.03 40.91 54.05
N CYS A 11 -1.20 39.97 54.52
CA CYS A 11 -0.50 38.99 53.65
C CYS A 11 -1.49 38.00 53.01
N VAL A 12 -2.48 37.50 53.75
CA VAL A 12 -3.52 36.58 53.21
C VAL A 12 -4.41 37.29 52.19
N LEU A 13 -4.80 38.54 52.42
CA LEU A 13 -5.54 39.35 51.49
C LEU A 13 -4.70 39.70 50.22
N GLY A 14 -3.39 39.97 50.36
CA GLY A 14 -2.49 40.20 49.26
C GLY A 14 -2.27 38.94 48.40
N ILE A 15 -2.16 37.75 49.00
CA ILE A 15 -2.08 36.47 48.29
C ILE A 15 -3.42 36.13 47.60
N LEU A 16 -4.53 36.38 48.25
CA LEU A 16 -5.85 36.18 47.61
C LEU A 16 -6.09 37.14 46.43
N VAL A 17 -5.64 38.40 46.51
CA VAL A 17 -5.73 39.34 45.39
C VAL A 17 -4.80 38.95 44.25
N VAL A 18 -3.55 38.50 44.54
CA VAL A 18 -2.63 37.97 43.52
C VAL A 18 -3.17 36.70 42.87
N LEU A 19 -3.76 35.77 43.64
CA LEU A 19 -4.39 34.59 43.11
C LEU A 19 -5.66 34.92 42.28
N CYS A 20 -6.42 35.95 42.65
CA CYS A 20 -7.55 36.40 41.83
C CYS A 20 -7.15 37.15 40.55
N VAL A 21 -5.98 37.84 40.53
CA VAL A 21 -5.46 38.53 39.34
C VAL A 21 -4.83 37.56 38.32
N PHE A 22 -4.20 36.49 38.82
CA PHE A 22 -3.65 35.43 37.94
C PHE A 22 -4.61 34.31 37.63
N GLY A 23 -5.77 34.23 38.28
CA GLY A 23 -6.80 33.21 38.12
C GLY A 23 -8.04 33.65 37.37
N MET A 24 -8.07 34.84 36.76
CA MET A 24 -9.19 35.20 35.89
C MET A 24 -9.10 34.34 34.64
N PRO A 25 -10.07 33.44 34.37
CA PRO A 25 -10.18 32.82 33.06
C PRO A 25 -10.28 33.98 32.05
N SER A 26 -9.33 34.03 31.09
CA SER A 26 -9.44 34.95 29.96
C SER A 26 -10.84 34.83 29.40
N SER A 27 -11.55 35.95 29.30
CA SER A 27 -12.89 35.99 28.68
C SER A 27 -12.91 35.13 27.43
N PRO A 28 -13.93 34.30 27.20
CA PRO A 28 -13.99 33.49 25.99
C PRO A 28 -13.88 34.45 24.80
N LYS A 29 -12.75 34.38 24.08
CA LYS A 29 -12.56 35.18 22.87
C LYS A 29 -13.65 34.78 21.90
N ASN A 30 -14.25 35.75 21.23
CA ASN A 30 -15.29 35.50 20.26
C ASN A 30 -14.80 34.45 19.24
N LEU A 31 -15.63 33.42 19.03
CA LEU A 31 -15.37 32.41 18.00
C LEU A 31 -15.55 33.05 16.64
N GLY A 32 -14.45 33.26 15.91
CA GLY A 32 -14.45 33.67 14.50
C GLY A 32 -14.86 32.50 13.60
N ARG A 33 -15.36 32.79 12.40
CA ARG A 33 -15.60 31.81 11.35
C ARG A 33 -14.61 32.04 10.20
N ALA A 34 -14.00 30.96 9.71
CA ALA A 34 -13.08 31.04 8.57
C ALA A 34 -13.83 31.22 7.25
N GLY A 35 -15.02 30.65 7.11
CA GLY A 35 -15.79 30.61 5.85
C GLY A 35 -15.11 29.76 4.76
N THR A 36 -14.21 28.86 5.16
CA THR A 36 -13.50 27.92 4.30
C THR A 36 -13.37 26.58 5.00
N LEU A 37 -13.16 25.53 4.25
CA LEU A 37 -12.78 24.21 4.78
C LEU A 37 -11.40 24.28 5.47
N PRO A 38 -11.15 23.42 6.50
CA PRO A 38 -9.84 23.35 7.13
C PRO A 38 -8.80 22.74 6.17
N ASP A 39 -7.59 23.27 6.18
CA ASP A 39 -6.45 22.67 5.49
C ASP A 39 -5.82 21.62 6.41
N ILE A 40 -6.14 20.35 6.19
CA ILE A 40 -5.77 19.23 7.04
C ILE A 40 -4.83 18.25 6.33
N TYR A 41 -3.97 17.59 7.12
CA TYR A 41 -3.10 16.52 6.66
C TYR A 41 -3.28 15.26 7.51
N PRO A 42 -3.58 14.10 6.90
CA PRO A 42 -3.89 13.90 5.48
C PRO A 42 -5.20 14.55 5.05
N ASP A 43 -5.37 14.76 3.73
CA ASP A 43 -6.64 15.25 3.17
C ASP A 43 -7.71 14.16 3.19
N TYR A 44 -8.44 14.10 4.28
CA TYR A 44 -9.58 13.19 4.48
C TYR A 44 -10.94 13.79 4.09
N ILE A 45 -10.98 15.01 3.56
CA ILE A 45 -12.23 15.68 3.18
C ILE A 45 -12.90 14.94 2.02
N GLY A 46 -14.12 14.47 2.22
CA GLY A 46 -14.92 13.81 1.19
C GLY A 46 -14.49 12.38 0.84
N VAL A 47 -13.60 11.76 1.61
CA VAL A 47 -13.20 10.35 1.40
C VAL A 47 -14.30 9.38 1.81
N THR A 48 -14.25 8.17 1.27
CA THR A 48 -15.07 7.03 1.70
C THR A 48 -14.20 6.01 2.42
N ILE A 49 -14.61 5.59 3.61
CA ILE A 49 -13.86 4.66 4.45
C ILE A 49 -14.67 3.41 4.80
N PRO A 50 -14.03 2.26 5.08
CA PRO A 50 -14.70 1.15 5.73
C PRO A 50 -14.97 1.47 7.21
N ALA A 51 -16.01 0.90 7.77
CA ALA A 51 -16.43 1.22 9.14
C ALA A 51 -15.43 0.80 10.22
N ASP A 52 -14.58 -0.17 9.92
CA ASP A 52 -13.64 -0.79 10.85
C ASP A 52 -12.17 -0.32 10.67
N ILE A 53 -11.93 0.69 9.83
CA ILE A 53 -10.59 1.28 9.68
C ILE A 53 -10.14 2.02 10.95
N ALA A 54 -8.83 2.09 11.19
CA ALA A 54 -8.25 2.91 12.25
C ALA A 54 -8.73 4.38 12.16
N PRO A 55 -8.80 5.11 13.28
CA PRO A 55 -9.25 6.49 13.29
C PRO A 55 -8.55 7.37 12.26
N LEU A 56 -9.34 8.19 11.55
CA LEU A 56 -8.83 9.21 10.64
C LEU A 56 -8.29 10.40 11.44
N ASN A 57 -7.19 10.17 12.13
CA ASN A 57 -6.48 11.23 12.82
C ASN A 57 -5.83 12.18 11.81
N PHE A 58 -5.84 13.46 12.09
CA PHE A 58 -5.25 14.47 11.19
C PHE A 58 -4.65 15.64 11.95
N ASN A 59 -3.72 16.33 11.32
CA ASN A 59 -3.13 17.57 11.78
C ASN A 59 -3.67 18.74 10.91
N MET A 60 -3.57 19.98 11.39
CA MET A 60 -3.60 21.12 10.48
C MET A 60 -2.31 21.14 9.66
N VAL A 61 -2.38 21.58 8.41
CA VAL A 61 -1.18 21.82 7.59
C VAL A 61 -0.34 22.93 8.19
N ASP A 62 -0.97 24.00 8.68
CA ASP A 62 -0.31 25.05 9.45
C ASP A 62 0.12 24.55 10.83
N ASP A 63 1.41 24.75 11.17
CA ASP A 63 2.00 24.36 12.45
C ASP A 63 1.79 25.40 13.57
N ASP A 64 1.43 26.64 13.23
CA ASP A 64 1.29 27.77 14.18
C ASP A 64 -0.04 27.74 14.95
N ILE A 65 -0.47 26.52 15.36
CA ILE A 65 -1.66 26.33 16.18
C ILE A 65 -1.30 25.96 17.61
N ASP A 66 -1.98 26.58 18.58
CA ASP A 66 -1.85 26.25 19.99
C ASP A 66 -2.62 24.97 20.32
N ARG A 67 -3.84 24.88 19.77
CA ARG A 67 -4.80 23.78 20.05
C ARG A 67 -5.84 23.67 18.95
N MET A 68 -6.27 22.43 18.73
CA MET A 68 -7.41 22.05 17.89
C MET A 68 -8.46 21.37 18.76
N ASN A 69 -9.77 21.69 18.53
CA ASN A 69 -10.90 20.94 19.03
C ASN A 69 -11.68 20.40 17.81
N VAL A 70 -11.91 19.11 17.78
CA VAL A 70 -12.64 18.45 16.70
C VAL A 70 -13.84 17.72 17.28
N VAL A 71 -14.99 17.89 16.66
CA VAL A 71 -16.19 17.11 16.92
C VAL A 71 -16.52 16.34 15.66
N ALA A 72 -16.66 15.03 15.77
CA ALA A 72 -17.12 14.17 14.69
C ALA A 72 -18.48 13.57 15.07
N PHE A 73 -19.50 13.79 14.25
CA PHE A 73 -20.86 13.30 14.52
C PHE A 73 -21.45 12.59 13.31
N GLY A 74 -22.12 11.49 13.58
CA GLY A 74 -22.67 10.62 12.55
C GLY A 74 -24.06 11.01 12.08
N SER A 75 -24.34 10.88 10.80
CA SER A 75 -25.66 11.13 10.20
C SER A 75 -26.78 10.21 10.72
N LYS A 76 -26.40 9.06 11.30
CA LYS A 76 -27.32 8.10 11.95
C LYS A 76 -27.21 8.16 13.49
N GLY A 77 -26.51 9.18 14.01
CA GLY A 77 -26.29 9.40 15.44
C GLY A 77 -24.87 9.05 15.89
N GLY A 78 -24.60 9.33 17.15
CA GLY A 78 -23.26 9.22 17.75
C GLY A 78 -22.43 10.49 17.55
N GLU A 79 -21.57 10.76 18.52
CA GLU A 79 -20.65 11.89 18.52
C GLU A 79 -19.40 11.52 19.31
N ILE A 80 -18.22 11.84 18.78
CA ILE A 80 -16.93 11.73 19.46
C ILE A 80 -16.16 13.03 19.36
N ARG A 81 -15.22 13.25 20.27
CA ARG A 81 -14.48 14.51 20.37
C ARG A 81 -12.99 14.27 20.52
N SER A 82 -12.20 15.11 19.90
CA SER A 82 -10.75 15.17 20.11
C SER A 82 -10.32 16.59 20.46
N LYS A 83 -9.32 16.71 21.34
CA LYS A 83 -8.75 17.97 21.77
C LYS A 83 -7.26 17.86 21.98
N GLY A 84 -6.47 18.57 21.18
CA GLY A 84 -5.01 18.50 21.25
C GLY A 84 -4.35 19.39 20.22
N LYS A 85 -3.10 19.08 19.86
CA LYS A 85 -2.41 19.71 18.73
C LYS A 85 -2.80 19.06 17.38
N TRP A 86 -3.41 17.88 17.41
CA TRP A 86 -3.96 17.17 16.26
C TRP A 86 -5.23 16.43 16.69
N ALA A 87 -6.02 15.99 15.73
CA ALA A 87 -7.15 15.10 15.98
C ALA A 87 -6.62 13.70 16.31
N ASP A 88 -6.83 13.24 17.55
CA ASP A 88 -6.46 11.91 18.04
C ASP A 88 -7.73 11.32 18.68
N PHE A 89 -8.41 10.44 17.97
CA PHE A 89 -9.64 9.81 18.41
C PHE A 89 -9.33 8.48 19.10
N ASP A 90 -10.12 8.15 20.11
CA ASP A 90 -10.10 6.82 20.71
C ASP A 90 -10.58 5.78 19.70
N ILE A 91 -9.88 4.63 19.64
CA ILE A 91 -10.14 3.60 18.64
C ILE A 91 -11.52 2.97 18.82
N ASP A 92 -11.91 2.69 20.05
CA ASP A 92 -13.18 2.00 20.34
C ASP A 92 -14.37 2.93 20.10
N GLU A 93 -14.28 4.22 20.51
CA GLU A 93 -15.28 5.24 20.22
C GLU A 93 -15.40 5.49 18.71
N TRP A 94 -14.28 5.52 18.01
CA TRP A 94 -14.25 5.67 16.55
C TRP A 94 -14.96 4.52 15.84
N HIS A 95 -14.64 3.27 16.18
CA HIS A 95 -15.27 2.10 15.58
C HIS A 95 -16.76 2.04 15.89
N GLN A 96 -17.15 2.42 17.08
CA GLN A 96 -18.60 2.50 17.44
C GLN A 96 -19.31 3.54 16.56
N LEU A 97 -18.71 4.73 16.37
CA LEU A 97 -19.29 5.80 15.56
C LEU A 97 -19.38 5.38 14.09
N THR A 98 -18.30 4.83 13.52
CA THR A 98 -18.25 4.44 12.10
C THR A 98 -19.18 3.28 11.80
N GLU A 99 -19.25 2.27 12.67
CA GLU A 99 -20.17 1.13 12.52
C GLU A 99 -21.64 1.55 12.58
N GLN A 100 -21.99 2.43 13.51
CA GLN A 100 -23.35 2.99 13.60
C GLN A 100 -23.74 3.76 12.33
N ASN A 101 -22.73 4.35 11.64
CA ASN A 101 -22.93 5.17 10.46
C ASN A 101 -22.61 4.48 9.14
N ARG A 102 -22.50 3.15 9.12
CA ARG A 102 -22.29 2.36 7.89
C ARG A 102 -23.33 2.69 6.82
N GLY A 103 -22.88 3.00 5.60
CA GLY A 103 -23.71 3.50 4.51
C GLY A 103 -24.27 4.92 4.72
N GLY A 104 -23.69 5.67 5.64
CA GLY A 104 -24.00 7.07 5.93
C GLY A 104 -22.73 7.92 5.87
N LYS A 105 -22.68 8.97 6.69
CA LYS A 105 -21.55 9.87 6.76
C LYS A 105 -21.25 10.32 8.19
N ILE A 106 -20.03 10.76 8.41
CA ILE A 106 -19.56 11.44 9.62
C ILE A 106 -19.19 12.86 9.21
N THR A 107 -19.75 13.84 9.90
CA THR A 107 -19.43 15.27 9.68
C THR A 107 -18.48 15.75 10.76
N PHE A 108 -17.46 16.47 10.37
CA PHE A 108 -16.42 16.99 11.24
C PHE A 108 -16.54 18.50 11.36
N THR A 109 -16.62 19.01 12.60
CA THR A 109 -16.46 20.43 12.93
C THR A 109 -15.09 20.64 13.53
N VAL A 110 -14.29 21.53 12.93
CA VAL A 110 -12.92 21.83 13.36
C VAL A 110 -12.83 23.26 13.89
N GLN A 111 -12.34 23.41 15.11
CA GLN A 111 -12.01 24.69 15.72
C GLN A 111 -10.52 24.72 16.09
N VAL A 112 -9.86 25.83 15.76
CA VAL A 112 -8.43 26.03 16.03
C VAL A 112 -8.24 27.25 16.93
N GLU A 113 -7.35 27.12 17.89
CA GLU A 113 -6.83 28.23 18.69
C GLU A 113 -5.39 28.51 18.22
N ALA A 114 -5.14 29.76 17.81
CA ALA A 114 -3.83 30.25 17.39
C ALA A 114 -3.60 31.68 17.84
N SER A 115 -2.46 31.96 18.46
CA SER A 115 -2.10 33.30 18.97
C SER A 115 -3.23 33.94 19.79
N GLY A 116 -3.94 33.12 20.55
CA GLY A 116 -5.04 33.54 21.42
C GLY A 116 -6.33 33.88 20.70
N ASN A 117 -6.48 33.66 19.39
CA ASN A 117 -7.73 33.73 18.64
C ASN A 117 -8.31 32.31 18.51
N ARG A 118 -9.64 32.23 18.37
CA ARG A 118 -10.34 30.98 18.12
C ARG A 118 -11.13 31.11 16.83
N ILE A 119 -10.92 30.17 15.90
CA ILE A 119 -11.52 30.16 14.57
C ILE A 119 -12.19 28.80 14.35
N GLN A 120 -13.42 28.79 13.86
CA GLN A 120 -14.12 27.59 13.38
C GLN A 120 -14.12 27.60 11.85
N TYR A 121 -13.70 26.49 11.27
CA TYR A 121 -13.78 26.22 9.83
C TYR A 121 -15.17 25.72 9.45
N ASP A 122 -15.46 25.68 8.15
CA ASP A 122 -16.66 25.05 7.63
C ASP A 122 -16.57 23.54 7.83
N ASP A 123 -17.71 22.91 8.10
CA ASP A 123 -17.77 21.47 8.34
C ASP A 123 -17.45 20.68 7.07
N PHE A 124 -16.85 19.49 7.23
CA PHE A 124 -16.61 18.55 6.14
C PHE A 124 -17.13 17.16 6.46
N ASP A 125 -17.41 16.40 5.41
CA ASP A 125 -17.93 15.04 5.51
C ASP A 125 -16.89 13.99 5.15
N VAL A 126 -16.98 12.85 5.83
CA VAL A 126 -16.37 11.56 5.49
C VAL A 126 -17.50 10.54 5.35
N TYR A 127 -17.50 9.79 4.26
CA TYR A 127 -18.54 8.78 4.00
C TYR A 127 -18.10 7.42 4.55
N VAL A 128 -19.04 6.70 5.16
CA VAL A 128 -18.81 5.34 5.64
C VAL A 128 -19.43 4.36 4.64
N SER A 129 -18.60 3.54 4.02
CA SER A 129 -19.03 2.57 3.02
C SER A 129 -20.06 1.58 3.57
N PRO A 130 -21.04 1.13 2.79
CA PRO A 130 -21.86 -0.02 3.15
C PRO A 130 -21.05 -1.34 3.10
N TYR A 131 -19.95 -1.39 2.32
CA TYR A 131 -19.08 -2.55 2.19
C TYR A 131 -18.05 -2.57 3.32
N SER A 132 -17.97 -3.69 4.04
CA SER A 132 -16.92 -3.94 5.03
C SER A 132 -15.56 -4.12 4.34
N LEU A 133 -14.49 -3.98 5.11
CA LEU A 133 -13.17 -4.44 4.74
C LEU A 133 -12.88 -5.68 5.60
N ASP A 134 -13.12 -6.86 5.03
CA ASP A 134 -13.08 -8.13 5.77
C ASP A 134 -11.67 -8.63 6.07
N ASP A 135 -10.65 -7.90 5.63
CA ASP A 135 -9.24 -8.19 5.85
C ASP A 135 -8.75 -7.60 7.17
N TRP A 136 -7.92 -8.34 7.90
CA TRP A 136 -7.29 -7.88 9.14
C TRP A 136 -6.32 -6.73 8.90
N GLY A 137 -5.60 -6.76 7.78
CA GLY A 137 -4.52 -5.83 7.59
C GLY A 137 -3.87 -5.87 6.23
N LEU A 138 -2.72 -5.20 6.18
CA LEU A 138 -1.86 -5.13 5.01
C LEU A 138 -0.49 -5.73 5.31
N THR A 139 0.10 -6.37 4.32
CA THR A 139 1.54 -6.61 4.23
C THR A 139 2.15 -5.68 3.19
N TYR A 140 3.39 -5.26 3.36
CA TYR A 140 4.10 -4.40 2.42
C TYR A 140 5.61 -4.47 2.63
N ARG A 141 6.34 -4.07 1.60
CA ARG A 141 7.77 -3.85 1.70
C ARG A 141 8.04 -2.40 2.07
N ARG A 142 8.91 -2.16 3.06
CA ARG A 142 9.52 -0.85 3.32
C ARG A 142 10.94 -0.84 2.80
N ILE A 143 11.31 0.21 2.11
CA ILE A 143 12.63 0.38 1.48
C ILE A 143 12.99 1.86 1.41
N LYS A 144 14.28 2.17 1.58
CA LYS A 144 14.78 3.52 1.32
C LYS A 144 14.66 3.87 -0.16
N PRO A 145 14.31 5.10 -0.54
CA PRO A 145 14.26 5.49 -1.93
C PRO A 145 15.68 5.57 -2.51
N GLY A 146 15.95 4.75 -3.42
CA GLY A 146 16.96 4.53 -4.42
C GLY A 146 18.37 5.11 -4.34
N TYR A 147 18.72 6.07 -3.54
CA TYR A 147 20.08 6.59 -3.45
C TYR A 147 20.75 6.40 -2.07
N GLU A 148 20.10 5.70 -1.19
CA GLU A 148 20.72 5.20 0.04
C GLU A 148 21.08 3.73 -0.16
N VAL A 149 22.35 3.46 -0.41
CA VAL A 149 22.87 2.09 -0.48
C VAL A 149 22.95 1.52 0.94
N GLY A 150 22.28 0.39 1.18
CA GLY A 150 22.33 -0.32 2.47
C GLY A 150 21.34 0.21 3.52
N GLY A 151 20.23 0.80 3.11
CA GLY A 151 19.12 1.11 4.01
C GLY A 151 18.37 -0.13 4.47
N ASP A 152 17.73 -0.07 5.64
CA ASP A 152 16.89 -1.14 6.15
C ASP A 152 15.78 -1.50 5.17
N ILE A 153 15.82 -2.74 4.67
CA ILE A 153 14.77 -3.31 3.84
C ILE A 153 14.04 -4.36 4.66
N GLY A 154 12.72 -4.35 4.59
CA GLY A 154 11.94 -5.36 5.30
C GLY A 154 10.54 -5.53 4.76
N ILE A 155 9.97 -6.69 5.07
CA ILE A 155 8.57 -6.97 4.89
C ILE A 155 7.88 -6.79 6.23
N TYR A 156 6.86 -5.96 6.24
CA TYR A 156 6.07 -5.60 7.41
C TYR A 156 4.62 -5.96 7.22
N GLN A 157 3.89 -5.99 8.30
CA GLN A 157 2.44 -6.13 8.31
C GLN A 157 1.82 -5.13 9.28
N ARG A 158 0.65 -4.66 8.95
CA ARG A 158 -0.07 -3.68 9.70
C ARG A 158 -1.52 -4.09 9.94
N ASP A 159 -1.94 -4.01 11.19
CA ASP A 159 -3.35 -4.05 11.57
C ASP A 159 -4.03 -2.75 11.12
N ILE A 160 -4.95 -2.81 10.17
CA ILE A 160 -5.64 -1.62 9.63
C ILE A 160 -6.74 -1.08 10.53
N HIS A 161 -7.19 -1.85 11.52
CA HIS A 161 -8.17 -1.42 12.53
C HIS A 161 -7.54 -0.56 13.63
N THR A 162 -6.20 -0.64 13.74
CA THR A 162 -5.38 0.10 14.72
C THR A 162 -4.18 0.73 14.03
N PHE A 163 -3.24 1.25 14.82
CA PHE A 163 -1.97 1.80 14.30
C PHE A 163 -0.78 0.84 14.48
N LYS A 164 -1.04 -0.45 14.80
CA LYS A 164 0.02 -1.40 15.13
C LYS A 164 0.65 -1.98 13.87
N GLU A 165 1.96 -1.80 13.75
CA GLU A 165 2.80 -2.37 12.70
C GLU A 165 3.72 -3.44 13.30
N TYR A 166 4.02 -4.49 12.53
CA TYR A 166 4.90 -5.58 12.94
C TYR A 166 5.84 -5.97 11.79
N ALA A 167 7.10 -6.23 12.10
CA ALA A 167 8.01 -6.83 11.13
C ALA A 167 7.64 -8.30 10.88
N ILE A 168 7.70 -8.71 9.61
CA ILE A 168 7.62 -10.13 9.22
C ILE A 168 9.02 -10.67 9.03
N LEU A 169 9.84 -10.01 8.19
CA LEU A 169 11.22 -10.35 7.95
C LEU A 169 11.98 -9.09 7.53
N THR A 170 13.14 -8.83 8.16
CA THR A 170 13.92 -7.62 7.95
C THR A 170 15.39 -7.94 7.75
N GLU A 171 16.14 -6.98 7.20
CA GLU A 171 17.60 -7.08 7.09
C GLU A 171 18.29 -7.25 8.46
N THR A 172 17.70 -6.75 9.53
CA THR A 172 18.21 -6.98 10.90
C THR A 172 18.21 -8.47 11.25
N VAL A 173 17.23 -9.25 10.76
CA VAL A 173 17.15 -10.70 10.99
C VAL A 173 18.02 -11.46 10.00
N VAL A 174 18.06 -11.06 8.73
CA VAL A 174 18.86 -11.72 7.68
C VAL A 174 19.77 -10.68 7.01
N PRO A 175 20.92 -10.38 7.63
CA PRO A 175 21.80 -9.29 7.21
C PRO A 175 22.32 -9.43 5.78
N GLY A 176 22.46 -8.29 5.10
CA GLY A 176 23.04 -8.19 3.76
C GLY A 176 22.18 -8.84 2.68
N ARG A 177 20.88 -8.98 2.89
CA ARG A 177 19.94 -9.57 1.92
C ARG A 177 18.89 -8.55 1.52
N CYS A 178 18.52 -8.55 0.24
CA CYS A 178 17.46 -7.73 -0.29
C CYS A 178 16.17 -8.55 -0.36
N PHE A 179 15.15 -8.11 0.36
CA PHE A 179 13.81 -8.69 0.29
C PHE A 179 13.04 -8.02 -0.83
N ASN A 180 12.54 -8.83 -1.75
CA ASN A 180 11.71 -8.37 -2.84
C ASN A 180 10.29 -8.90 -2.71
N CYS A 181 9.62 -9.04 -3.82
CA CYS A 181 8.25 -9.46 -3.99
C CYS A 181 7.79 -10.47 -2.94
N HIS A 182 6.84 -10.09 -2.15
CA HIS A 182 6.04 -11.00 -1.33
C HIS A 182 4.61 -10.99 -1.86
N THR A 183 3.90 -12.07 -1.71
CA THR A 183 2.48 -12.15 -2.04
C THR A 183 1.81 -13.29 -1.30
N ALA A 184 0.58 -13.05 -0.87
CA ALA A 184 -0.29 -14.08 -0.32
C ALA A 184 -1.12 -14.75 -1.43
N ASN A 185 -1.58 -15.99 -1.19
CA ASN A 185 -2.61 -16.57 -2.02
C ASN A 185 -3.94 -15.87 -1.74
N ARG A 186 -4.33 -14.95 -2.61
CA ARG A 186 -5.37 -13.95 -2.32
C ARG A 186 -4.97 -13.20 -1.03
N THR A 187 -5.78 -13.27 0.01
CA THR A 187 -5.50 -12.65 1.31
C THR A 187 -5.15 -13.66 2.41
N ASN A 188 -4.82 -14.93 2.02
CA ASN A 188 -4.56 -16.01 2.97
C ASN A 188 -3.15 -15.94 3.57
N PRO A 189 -2.97 -15.58 4.86
CA PRO A 189 -1.67 -15.45 5.50
C PRO A 189 -0.90 -16.75 5.70
N ASN A 190 -1.57 -17.92 5.53
CA ASN A 190 -0.95 -19.23 5.67
C ASN A 190 -0.32 -19.74 4.35
N ARG A 191 -0.52 -19.00 3.26
CA ARG A 191 0.05 -19.28 1.93
C ARG A 191 0.66 -18.02 1.38
N ILE A 192 1.95 -17.84 1.63
CA ILE A 192 2.71 -16.63 1.24
C ILE A 192 4.03 -17.03 0.61
N THR A 193 4.44 -16.30 -0.40
CA THR A 193 5.79 -16.33 -0.95
C THR A 193 6.54 -15.05 -0.63
N LEU A 194 7.86 -15.17 -0.51
CA LEU A 194 8.77 -14.07 -0.32
C LEU A 194 10.07 -14.38 -1.06
N GLN A 195 10.49 -13.49 -1.94
CA GLN A 195 11.77 -13.61 -2.62
C GLN A 195 12.87 -12.87 -1.88
N MET A 196 14.02 -13.50 -1.77
CA MET A 196 15.24 -12.91 -1.24
C MET A 196 16.37 -13.00 -2.26
N ARG A 197 17.08 -11.90 -2.48
CA ARG A 197 18.28 -11.80 -3.33
C ARG A 197 19.54 -11.70 -2.48
N GLY A 198 20.67 -12.07 -3.10
CA GLY A 198 21.98 -12.08 -2.48
C GLY A 198 22.50 -13.50 -2.29
N GLU A 199 23.61 -13.65 -1.59
CA GLU A 199 24.20 -14.96 -1.31
C GLU A 199 23.25 -15.82 -0.47
N GLY A 200 22.99 -17.06 -0.87
CA GLY A 200 21.99 -17.91 -0.26
C GLY A 200 20.53 -17.50 -0.57
N GLY A 201 20.33 -16.57 -1.52
CA GLY A 201 19.02 -16.14 -1.97
C GLY A 201 18.16 -17.28 -2.50
N GLY A 202 16.85 -17.03 -2.68
CA GLY A 202 15.88 -18.02 -3.13
C GLY A 202 14.45 -17.51 -2.89
N THR A 203 13.48 -18.39 -3.04
CA THR A 203 12.08 -18.13 -2.79
C THR A 203 11.63 -18.88 -1.53
N LEU A 204 11.25 -18.14 -0.49
CA LEU A 204 10.59 -18.71 0.66
C LEU A 204 9.12 -18.95 0.32
N ILE A 205 8.65 -20.16 0.59
CA ILE A 205 7.24 -20.55 0.44
C ILE A 205 6.75 -21.01 1.81
N GLN A 206 5.81 -20.27 2.37
CA GLN A 206 5.04 -20.75 3.51
C GLN A 206 3.70 -21.26 2.98
N LYS A 207 3.40 -22.52 3.26
CA LYS A 207 2.15 -23.16 2.84
C LYS A 207 1.66 -24.09 3.97
N ASP A 208 0.49 -23.79 4.50
CA ASP A 208 -0.24 -24.62 5.46
C ASP A 208 0.65 -25.06 6.66
N GLY A 209 1.40 -24.12 7.22
CA GLY A 209 2.27 -24.32 8.39
C GLY A 209 3.68 -24.85 8.09
N LYS A 210 3.97 -25.24 6.85
CA LYS A 210 5.33 -25.60 6.40
C LYS A 210 6.00 -24.40 5.75
N GLN A 211 7.23 -24.13 6.16
CA GLN A 211 8.11 -23.12 5.56
C GLN A 211 9.21 -23.82 4.77
N THR A 212 9.28 -23.57 3.47
CA THR A 212 10.25 -24.18 2.55
C THR A 212 11.06 -23.09 1.88
N TRP A 213 12.36 -23.29 1.75
CA TRP A 213 13.28 -22.44 1.03
C TRP A 213 13.64 -23.08 -0.29
N VAL A 214 13.27 -22.47 -1.41
CA VAL A 214 13.36 -23.08 -2.75
C VAL A 214 14.32 -22.27 -3.62
N GLU A 215 15.25 -22.99 -4.28
CA GLU A 215 16.09 -22.42 -5.34
C GLU A 215 15.40 -22.63 -6.69
N THR A 216 14.88 -21.55 -7.25
CA THR A 216 14.18 -21.56 -8.54
C THR A 216 15.09 -21.29 -9.72
N LYS A 217 16.35 -20.89 -9.46
CA LYS A 217 17.36 -20.75 -10.51
C LYS A 217 17.82 -22.11 -10.99
N THR A 218 17.81 -22.31 -12.31
CA THR A 218 18.31 -23.50 -12.99
C THR A 218 19.24 -23.10 -14.14
N ASP A 219 19.84 -24.07 -14.81
CA ASP A 219 20.65 -23.81 -16.01
C ASP A 219 19.82 -23.23 -17.17
N VAL A 220 18.50 -23.50 -17.18
CA VAL A 220 17.57 -22.98 -18.19
C VAL A 220 17.06 -21.58 -17.81
N THR A 221 16.63 -21.39 -16.56
CA THR A 221 16.01 -20.14 -16.14
C THR A 221 16.99 -19.01 -15.85
N GLN A 222 18.27 -19.33 -15.61
CA GLN A 222 19.40 -18.41 -15.42
C GLN A 222 19.31 -17.45 -14.21
N ALA A 223 18.11 -17.20 -13.66
CA ALA A 223 17.87 -16.37 -12.48
C ALA A 223 16.77 -16.99 -11.61
N ALA A 224 16.70 -16.57 -10.36
CA ALA A 224 15.60 -16.95 -9.47
C ALA A 224 14.31 -16.19 -9.81
N GLY A 225 13.17 -16.85 -9.67
CA GLY A 225 11.86 -16.26 -9.92
C GLY A 225 11.54 -15.09 -8.98
N SER A 226 10.89 -14.06 -9.51
CA SER A 226 10.46 -12.85 -8.82
C SER A 226 9.05 -12.44 -9.24
N TYR A 227 8.48 -11.38 -8.65
CA TYR A 227 7.12 -10.90 -8.96
C TYR A 227 6.08 -12.02 -8.89
N SER A 228 6.13 -12.77 -7.80
CA SER A 228 5.28 -13.96 -7.59
C SER A 228 3.80 -13.63 -7.56
N TYR A 229 2.97 -14.55 -8.05
CA TYR A 229 1.51 -14.52 -7.90
C TYR A 229 0.95 -15.94 -7.78
N TRP A 230 0.12 -16.17 -6.77
CA TRP A 230 -0.46 -17.47 -6.52
C TRP A 230 -1.63 -17.79 -7.44
N HIS A 231 -1.68 -19.05 -7.89
CA HIS A 231 -2.91 -19.62 -8.43
C HIS A 231 -3.96 -19.71 -7.33
N PRO A 232 -5.25 -19.42 -7.59
CA PRO A 232 -6.28 -19.39 -6.54
C PRO A 232 -6.43 -20.68 -5.76
N ALA A 233 -6.16 -21.85 -6.36
CA ALA A 233 -6.15 -23.14 -5.65
C ALA A 233 -5.00 -23.27 -4.62
N GLY A 234 -3.96 -22.41 -4.72
CA GLY A 234 -2.82 -22.41 -3.80
C GLY A 234 -1.80 -23.54 -4.00
N ASP A 235 -1.79 -24.15 -5.17
CA ASP A 235 -0.85 -25.22 -5.52
C ASP A 235 0.24 -24.75 -6.49
N TYR A 236 0.01 -23.64 -7.20
CA TYR A 236 0.94 -23.09 -8.16
C TYR A 236 1.28 -21.63 -7.84
N VAL A 237 2.50 -21.24 -8.18
CA VAL A 237 2.99 -19.86 -8.07
C VAL A 237 3.61 -19.46 -9.41
N ALA A 238 3.03 -18.48 -10.08
CA ALA A 238 3.63 -17.86 -11.25
C ALA A 238 4.71 -16.88 -10.81
N MET A 239 5.82 -16.82 -11.52
CA MET A 239 6.96 -15.94 -11.25
C MET A 239 7.57 -15.44 -12.56
N ALA A 240 8.24 -14.30 -12.50
CA ALA A 240 9.07 -13.85 -13.59
C ALA A 240 10.55 -14.09 -13.27
N VAL A 241 11.27 -14.72 -14.19
CA VAL A 241 12.71 -14.89 -14.16
C VAL A 241 13.33 -13.72 -14.88
N ASN A 242 14.13 -12.91 -14.23
CA ASN A 242 14.62 -11.67 -14.86
C ASN A 242 16.04 -11.27 -14.43
N SER A 243 16.69 -10.50 -15.28
CA SER A 243 17.93 -9.78 -14.98
C SER A 243 17.65 -8.29 -14.87
N VAL A 244 17.90 -7.75 -13.69
CA VAL A 244 17.64 -6.34 -13.35
C VAL A 244 18.94 -5.54 -13.41
N HIS A 245 18.86 -4.36 -14.02
CA HIS A 245 19.87 -3.31 -13.92
C HIS A 245 19.23 -2.06 -13.33
N GLN A 246 19.90 -1.42 -12.37
CA GLN A 246 19.45 -0.20 -11.73
C GLN A 246 20.36 0.96 -12.10
N SER A 247 19.79 2.09 -12.49
CA SER A 247 20.48 3.36 -12.63
C SER A 247 20.03 4.33 -11.56
N PHE A 248 20.99 4.99 -10.92
CA PHE A 248 20.74 5.96 -9.85
C PHE A 248 21.03 7.36 -10.36
N PHE A 249 20.17 8.31 -10.01
CA PHE A 249 20.27 9.71 -10.45
C PHE A 249 20.43 10.63 -9.25
N THR A 250 21.27 11.64 -9.37
CA THR A 250 21.54 12.64 -8.32
C THR A 250 20.72 13.92 -8.47
N GLY A 251 20.00 14.06 -9.59
CA GLY A 251 19.15 15.23 -9.86
C GLY A 251 17.89 15.30 -9.01
N THR A 252 17.10 16.34 -9.18
CA THR A 252 15.74 16.46 -8.64
C THR A 252 14.77 15.58 -9.43
N GLY A 253 13.76 15.02 -8.79
CA GLY A 253 12.77 14.14 -9.41
C GLY A 253 13.16 12.66 -9.32
N GLN A 254 13.16 11.96 -10.45
CA GLN A 254 13.45 10.53 -10.50
C GLN A 254 14.82 10.19 -9.90
N ARG A 255 14.87 9.30 -8.92
CA ARG A 255 16.09 8.90 -8.19
C ARG A 255 16.65 7.57 -8.64
N ILE A 256 15.80 6.70 -9.16
CA ILE A 256 16.14 5.36 -9.61
C ILE A 256 15.32 5.02 -10.85
N GLU A 257 15.96 4.31 -11.79
CA GLU A 257 15.28 3.62 -12.87
C GLU A 257 15.66 2.15 -12.83
N VAL A 258 14.70 1.27 -13.08
CA VAL A 258 14.89 -0.17 -13.09
C VAL A 258 14.63 -0.71 -14.48
N TYR A 259 15.64 -1.35 -15.04
CA TYR A 259 15.61 -1.93 -16.38
C TYR A 259 15.66 -3.45 -16.29
N HIS A 260 14.85 -4.12 -17.08
CA HIS A 260 14.94 -5.56 -17.27
C HIS A 260 15.65 -5.86 -18.60
N ARG A 261 16.73 -6.66 -18.55
CA ARG A 261 17.52 -7.04 -19.74
C ARG A 261 16.95 -8.27 -20.42
N PHE A 262 16.46 -9.19 -19.63
CA PHE A 262 15.62 -10.31 -20.04
C PHE A 262 14.59 -10.58 -18.96
N SER A 263 13.48 -11.16 -19.35
CA SER A 263 12.45 -11.59 -18.41
C SER A 263 11.55 -12.63 -19.08
N ASP A 264 11.36 -13.77 -18.42
CA ASP A 264 10.50 -14.86 -18.83
C ASP A 264 9.53 -15.21 -17.69
N VAL A 265 8.43 -15.88 -18.00
CA VAL A 265 7.43 -16.28 -17.00
C VAL A 265 7.42 -17.79 -16.83
N GLU A 266 7.52 -18.23 -15.59
CA GLU A 266 7.46 -19.62 -15.15
C GLU A 266 6.36 -19.86 -14.13
N VAL A 267 5.93 -21.11 -13.96
CA VAL A 267 5.01 -21.51 -12.89
C VAL A 267 5.63 -22.63 -12.07
N LEU A 268 5.73 -22.43 -10.76
CA LEU A 268 6.18 -23.44 -9.81
C LEU A 268 4.97 -24.26 -9.28
N ASP A 269 5.00 -25.58 -9.44
CA ASP A 269 4.13 -26.49 -8.69
C ASP A 269 4.72 -26.71 -7.28
N THR A 270 4.08 -26.15 -6.28
CA THR A 270 4.54 -26.19 -4.88
C THR A 270 4.36 -27.56 -4.21
N ARG A 271 3.71 -28.51 -4.86
CA ARG A 271 3.51 -29.89 -4.35
C ARG A 271 4.70 -30.78 -4.71
N SER A 272 5.24 -30.60 -5.94
CA SER A 272 6.32 -31.41 -6.48
C SER A 272 7.67 -30.70 -6.55
N ASN A 273 7.72 -29.37 -6.33
CA ASN A 273 8.86 -28.51 -6.60
C ASN A 273 9.30 -28.58 -8.08
N GLU A 274 8.35 -28.61 -9.00
CA GLU A 274 8.61 -28.63 -10.44
C GLU A 274 8.29 -27.27 -11.06
N LEU A 275 9.17 -26.79 -11.94
CA LEU A 275 8.95 -25.61 -12.78
C LEU A 275 8.29 -26.03 -14.09
N ILE A 276 7.16 -25.42 -14.38
CA ILE A 276 6.40 -25.57 -15.62
C ILE A 276 6.77 -24.42 -16.52
N LEU A 277 7.38 -24.71 -17.66
CA LEU A 277 7.81 -23.76 -18.65
C LEU A 277 6.96 -23.87 -19.92
N SER A 278 6.87 -22.78 -20.68
CA SER A 278 6.22 -22.76 -21.99
C SER A 278 7.09 -22.02 -22.99
N PRO A 279 7.30 -22.53 -24.21
CA PRO A 279 8.02 -21.81 -25.25
C PRO A 279 7.33 -20.51 -25.68
N LEU A 280 6.06 -20.27 -25.28
CA LEU A 280 5.34 -19.05 -25.51
C LEU A 280 5.59 -17.98 -24.43
N LEU A 281 6.30 -18.33 -23.34
CA LEU A 281 6.64 -17.48 -22.21
C LEU A 281 8.13 -17.44 -21.92
N PHE A 282 8.92 -18.17 -22.72
CA PHE A 282 10.39 -18.17 -22.77
C PHE A 282 10.80 -17.81 -24.19
N THR A 283 10.75 -16.53 -24.51
CA THR A 283 10.98 -16.00 -25.86
C THR A 283 12.14 -15.00 -25.87
N ASP A 284 12.38 -14.37 -27.00
CA ASP A 284 13.31 -13.24 -27.07
C ASP A 284 12.67 -11.93 -26.55
N ASP A 285 11.34 -11.92 -26.33
CA ASP A 285 10.61 -10.79 -25.74
C ASP A 285 10.77 -10.78 -24.21
N LEU A 286 10.29 -9.75 -23.56
CA LEU A 286 10.31 -9.62 -22.09
C LEU A 286 8.91 -9.95 -21.56
N GLU A 287 8.72 -11.12 -20.96
CA GLU A 287 7.50 -11.51 -20.26
C GLU A 287 7.64 -11.27 -18.76
N ILE A 288 6.74 -10.45 -18.16
CA ILE A 288 6.91 -10.00 -16.79
C ILE A 288 5.57 -9.79 -16.07
N PHE A 289 5.60 -9.74 -14.75
CA PHE A 289 4.45 -9.47 -13.85
C PHE A 289 3.26 -10.40 -14.06
N PRO A 290 3.47 -11.72 -13.91
CA PRO A 290 2.38 -12.66 -14.06
C PRO A 290 1.31 -12.49 -12.97
N ALA A 291 0.04 -12.76 -13.32
CA ALA A 291 -1.07 -12.82 -12.37
C ALA A 291 -2.14 -13.80 -12.86
N PHE A 292 -2.51 -14.78 -12.04
CA PHE A 292 -3.60 -15.70 -12.36
C PHE A 292 -4.97 -15.01 -12.26
N SER A 293 -5.88 -15.38 -13.13
CA SER A 293 -7.30 -15.01 -13.04
C SER A 293 -7.94 -15.54 -11.75
N HIS A 294 -9.07 -14.97 -11.36
CA HIS A 294 -9.82 -15.36 -10.16
C HIS A 294 -10.17 -16.85 -10.11
N ASP A 295 -10.37 -17.47 -11.26
CA ASP A 295 -10.70 -18.89 -11.42
C ASP A 295 -9.49 -19.77 -11.80
N GLY A 296 -8.30 -19.16 -11.96
CA GLY A 296 -7.04 -19.84 -12.28
C GLY A 296 -6.89 -20.32 -13.72
N ARG A 297 -7.89 -20.10 -14.59
CA ARG A 297 -7.85 -20.61 -15.96
C ARG A 297 -7.00 -19.76 -16.93
N TRP A 298 -6.64 -18.54 -16.52
CA TRP A 298 -5.82 -17.62 -17.31
C TRP A 298 -4.65 -17.13 -16.47
N LEU A 299 -3.52 -16.97 -17.13
CA LEU A 299 -2.38 -16.24 -16.61
C LEU A 299 -2.23 -14.94 -17.43
N TYR A 300 -2.43 -13.80 -16.79
CA TYR A 300 -2.12 -12.48 -17.33
C TYR A 300 -0.63 -12.18 -17.15
N TYR A 301 -0.04 -11.47 -18.09
CA TYR A 301 1.33 -10.99 -18.00
C TYR A 301 1.56 -9.81 -18.93
N SER A 302 2.65 -9.08 -18.74
CA SER A 302 3.06 -8.00 -19.62
C SER A 302 4.17 -8.49 -20.54
N SER A 303 4.13 -8.13 -21.83
CA SER A 303 5.17 -8.51 -22.80
C SER A 303 5.62 -7.29 -23.59
N SER A 304 6.93 -7.17 -23.83
CA SER A 304 7.52 -6.14 -24.67
C SER A 304 8.70 -6.65 -25.48
N LYS A 305 8.97 -6.00 -26.61
CA LYS A 305 10.17 -6.30 -27.39
C LYS A 305 11.43 -5.90 -26.62
N PRO A 306 12.54 -6.67 -26.74
CA PRO A 306 13.81 -6.31 -26.14
C PRO A 306 14.37 -5.04 -26.75
N CYS A 307 15.07 -4.25 -25.94
CA CYS A 307 15.78 -3.07 -26.38
C CYS A 307 17.11 -2.91 -25.63
N ARG A 308 17.98 -2.05 -26.14
CA ARG A 308 19.25 -1.73 -25.46
C ARG A 308 18.98 -0.78 -24.29
N VAL A 309 18.94 -1.32 -23.08
CA VAL A 309 18.80 -0.51 -21.87
C VAL A 309 20.16 -0.06 -21.32
N PRO A 310 20.30 1.18 -20.81
CA PRO A 310 19.26 2.21 -20.67
C PRO A 310 18.96 3.03 -21.93
N ALA A 311 19.80 2.95 -22.98
CA ALA A 311 19.82 3.89 -24.11
C ALA A 311 18.51 3.96 -24.91
N GLU A 312 17.72 2.90 -24.94
CA GLU A 312 16.48 2.79 -25.72
C GLU A 312 15.25 2.54 -24.84
N TYR A 313 15.35 2.80 -23.52
CA TYR A 313 14.26 2.49 -22.59
C TYR A 313 12.94 3.20 -22.89
N GLU A 314 12.99 4.38 -23.49
CA GLU A 314 11.83 5.12 -23.99
C GLU A 314 11.00 4.34 -25.02
N LYS A 315 11.62 3.35 -25.68
CA LYS A 315 10.95 2.51 -26.69
C LYS A 315 10.24 1.30 -26.08
N VAL A 316 10.42 1.03 -24.80
CA VAL A 316 9.74 -0.09 -24.13
C VAL A 316 8.26 0.22 -24.01
N LYS A 317 7.43 -0.53 -24.73
CA LYS A 317 5.98 -0.45 -24.72
C LYS A 317 5.43 -1.85 -24.45
N CYS A 318 4.95 -2.06 -23.23
CA CYS A 318 4.46 -3.36 -22.83
C CYS A 318 3.01 -3.57 -23.27
N SER A 319 2.73 -4.70 -23.89
CA SER A 319 1.38 -5.19 -24.13
C SER A 319 0.89 -5.99 -22.92
N LEU A 320 -0.41 -5.93 -22.64
CA LEU A 320 -1.06 -6.81 -21.68
C LEU A 320 -1.56 -8.05 -22.40
N CYS A 321 -1.03 -9.20 -22.00
CA CYS A 321 -1.32 -10.49 -22.60
C CYS A 321 -1.93 -11.46 -21.59
N ARG A 322 -2.52 -12.56 -22.10
CA ARG A 322 -2.92 -13.71 -21.29
C ARG A 322 -2.71 -15.01 -22.04
N ILE A 323 -2.49 -16.08 -21.31
CA ILE A 323 -2.43 -17.46 -21.79
C ILE A 323 -3.28 -18.35 -20.89
N ALA A 324 -3.93 -19.39 -21.49
CA ALA A 324 -4.68 -20.34 -20.69
C ALA A 324 -3.75 -21.19 -19.81
N PHE A 325 -4.24 -21.61 -18.65
CA PHE A 325 -3.55 -22.53 -17.75
C PHE A 325 -4.52 -23.61 -17.25
N ASP A 326 -4.16 -24.89 -17.47
CA ASP A 326 -4.89 -26.04 -16.98
C ASP A 326 -4.21 -26.53 -15.67
N ALA A 327 -4.82 -26.18 -14.54
CA ALA A 327 -4.27 -26.54 -13.22
C ALA A 327 -4.38 -28.03 -12.88
N GLU A 328 -5.29 -28.81 -13.53
CA GLU A 328 -5.38 -30.26 -13.32
C GLU A 328 -4.19 -30.98 -13.96
N LYS A 329 -3.77 -30.52 -15.13
CA LYS A 329 -2.62 -31.05 -15.85
C LYS A 329 -1.31 -30.35 -15.54
N GLY A 330 -1.38 -29.11 -14.99
CA GLY A 330 -0.22 -28.23 -14.82
C GLY A 330 0.39 -27.89 -16.18
N GLN A 331 -0.40 -27.36 -17.11
CA GLN A 331 0.01 -27.08 -18.48
C GLN A 331 -0.53 -25.74 -18.97
N PHE A 332 0.27 -25.06 -19.74
CA PHE A 332 -0.16 -23.86 -20.46
C PHE A 332 -0.93 -24.21 -21.74
N GLY A 333 -1.80 -23.31 -22.17
CA GLY A 333 -2.42 -23.36 -23.50
C GLY A 333 -1.45 -23.06 -24.63
N GLU A 334 -1.92 -23.22 -25.86
CA GLU A 334 -1.11 -23.09 -27.07
C GLU A 334 -1.23 -21.72 -27.75
N VAL A 335 -2.06 -20.83 -27.21
CA VAL A 335 -2.36 -19.51 -27.80
C VAL A 335 -2.22 -18.41 -26.78
N VAL A 336 -1.56 -17.33 -27.18
CA VAL A 336 -1.48 -16.06 -26.41
C VAL A 336 -2.50 -15.08 -26.96
N ASP A 337 -3.34 -14.55 -26.08
CA ASP A 337 -4.25 -13.45 -26.38
C ASP A 337 -3.61 -12.12 -25.97
N THR A 338 -3.51 -11.17 -26.87
CA THR A 338 -3.12 -9.78 -26.55
C THR A 338 -4.38 -8.97 -26.27
N LEU A 339 -4.58 -8.59 -25.01
CA LEU A 339 -5.71 -7.80 -24.56
C LEU A 339 -5.55 -6.32 -24.90
N LEU A 340 -4.35 -5.77 -24.64
CA LEU A 340 -3.98 -4.39 -24.94
C LEU A 340 -2.62 -4.39 -25.62
N ASN A 341 -2.50 -3.72 -26.76
CA ASN A 341 -1.29 -3.72 -27.56
C ASN A 341 -0.52 -2.42 -27.35
N GLY A 342 0.56 -2.49 -26.55
CA GLY A 342 1.37 -1.35 -26.17
C GLY A 342 2.00 -0.60 -27.33
N PRO A 343 2.71 -1.26 -28.28
CA PRO A 343 3.26 -0.62 -29.47
C PRO A 343 2.22 0.10 -30.35
N VAL A 344 0.99 -0.41 -30.42
CA VAL A 344 -0.08 0.20 -31.24
C VAL A 344 -0.62 1.47 -30.58
N THR A 345 -0.75 1.47 -29.27
CA THR A 345 -1.31 2.60 -28.51
C THR A 345 -0.25 3.59 -28.04
N ASP A 346 1.02 3.28 -28.26
CA ASP A 346 2.18 4.02 -27.73
C ASP A 346 2.21 4.13 -26.21
N GLN A 347 1.74 3.07 -25.51
CA GLN A 347 1.64 2.98 -24.05
C GLN A 347 2.30 1.69 -23.52
N SER A 348 2.58 1.67 -22.23
CA SER A 348 2.98 0.46 -21.51
C SER A 348 1.88 0.03 -20.54
N TYR A 349 1.48 -1.24 -20.59
CA TYR A 349 0.46 -1.86 -19.75
C TYR A 349 1.10 -2.91 -18.86
N VAL A 350 1.12 -2.68 -17.55
CA VAL A 350 1.87 -3.53 -16.61
C VAL A 350 1.11 -3.77 -15.30
N LEU A 351 1.57 -4.75 -14.51
CA LEU A 351 1.04 -5.07 -13.17
C LEU A 351 -0.46 -5.38 -13.15
N ALA A 352 -0.92 -6.20 -14.08
CA ALA A 352 -2.32 -6.66 -14.06
C ALA A 352 -2.67 -7.38 -12.75
N ARG A 353 -3.79 -7.01 -12.13
CA ARG A 353 -4.32 -7.63 -10.91
C ARG A 353 -5.83 -7.82 -11.07
N PRO A 354 -6.30 -9.05 -11.29
CA PRO A 354 -7.72 -9.34 -11.33
C PRO A 354 -8.34 -9.25 -9.94
N SER A 355 -9.56 -8.70 -9.85
CA SER A 355 -10.35 -8.75 -8.63
C SER A 355 -10.73 -10.20 -8.29
N TYR A 356 -10.89 -10.51 -7.01
CA TYR A 356 -11.15 -11.89 -6.57
C TYR A 356 -12.56 -12.39 -6.90
N ASP A 357 -13.50 -11.49 -7.22
CA ASP A 357 -14.82 -11.80 -7.77
C ASP A 357 -14.82 -12.06 -9.28
N GLY A 358 -13.69 -11.77 -9.95
CA GLY A 358 -13.48 -12.00 -11.37
C GLY A 358 -14.13 -10.97 -12.29
N ARG A 359 -14.59 -9.86 -11.78
CA ARG A 359 -15.24 -8.83 -12.57
C ARG A 359 -14.28 -7.85 -13.19
N TRP A 360 -13.26 -7.44 -12.43
CA TRP A 360 -12.36 -6.35 -12.77
C TRP A 360 -10.93 -6.82 -13.01
N LEU A 361 -10.24 -6.16 -13.92
CA LEU A 361 -8.79 -6.25 -14.05
C LEU A 361 -8.21 -4.84 -13.90
N MET A 362 -7.49 -4.59 -12.82
CA MET A 362 -6.76 -3.35 -12.61
C MET A 362 -5.33 -3.50 -13.11
N TYR A 363 -4.78 -2.47 -13.73
CA TYR A 363 -3.40 -2.45 -14.25
C TYR A 363 -2.85 -1.04 -14.28
N CYS A 364 -1.52 -0.90 -14.41
CA CYS A 364 -0.87 0.39 -14.58
C CYS A 364 -0.67 0.69 -16.07
N VAL A 365 -0.81 1.97 -16.42
CA VAL A 365 -0.51 2.51 -17.75
C VAL A 365 0.51 3.63 -17.58
N SER A 366 1.56 3.62 -18.39
CA SER A 366 2.57 4.68 -18.47
C SER A 366 2.99 4.91 -19.91
N SER A 367 3.63 6.03 -20.20
CA SER A 367 4.10 6.31 -21.55
C SER A 367 5.22 5.38 -22.01
N ARG A 368 5.93 4.72 -21.08
CA ARG A 368 7.10 3.87 -21.37
C ARG A 368 7.44 2.92 -20.23
N GLY A 369 8.32 1.99 -20.53
CA GLY A 369 8.97 1.15 -19.52
C GLY A 369 8.08 0.01 -19.02
N ASN A 370 8.65 -0.80 -18.15
CA ASN A 370 7.95 -1.93 -17.55
C ASN A 370 7.95 -1.89 -16.01
N PHE A 371 8.52 -0.85 -15.39
CA PHE A 371 8.58 -0.74 -13.94
C PHE A 371 7.92 0.56 -13.47
N PRO A 372 6.57 0.55 -13.29
CA PRO A 372 5.77 1.77 -13.21
C PRO A 372 6.09 2.65 -11.99
N VAL A 373 6.56 2.09 -10.87
CA VAL A 373 6.91 2.89 -9.68
C VAL A 373 8.04 3.92 -9.95
N CYS A 374 8.78 3.74 -11.04
CA CYS A 374 9.81 4.67 -11.49
C CYS A 374 9.29 5.69 -12.51
N GLN A 375 8.06 5.57 -12.99
CA GLN A 375 7.45 6.46 -13.98
C GLN A 375 6.48 7.40 -13.28
N ASP A 376 6.70 8.70 -13.42
CA ASP A 376 5.85 9.73 -12.82
C ASP A 376 4.46 9.84 -13.47
N ASP A 377 4.34 9.35 -14.71
CA ASP A 377 3.09 9.28 -15.49
C ASP A 377 2.37 7.92 -15.38
N ALA A 378 2.75 7.08 -14.41
CA ALA A 378 2.10 5.78 -14.22
C ALA A 378 0.77 5.92 -13.48
N ASP A 379 -0.32 5.57 -14.16
CA ASP A 379 -1.70 5.69 -13.70
C ASP A 379 -2.38 4.33 -13.57
N LEU A 380 -3.36 4.24 -12.66
CA LEU A 380 -4.23 3.06 -12.53
C LEU A 380 -5.36 3.11 -13.54
N TRP A 381 -5.59 1.98 -14.19
CA TRP A 381 -6.67 1.73 -15.13
C TRP A 381 -7.47 0.50 -14.73
N LEU A 382 -8.73 0.45 -15.12
CA LEU A 382 -9.66 -0.62 -14.82
C LEU A 382 -10.32 -1.13 -16.09
N MET A 383 -10.26 -2.45 -16.29
CA MET A 383 -11.01 -3.16 -17.35
C MET A 383 -12.15 -3.96 -16.71
N ASP A 384 -13.35 -3.82 -17.25
CA ASP A 384 -14.46 -4.76 -17.00
C ASP A 384 -14.21 -6.04 -17.79
N LEU A 385 -13.92 -7.14 -17.12
CA LEU A 385 -13.60 -8.42 -17.76
C LEU A 385 -14.78 -9.04 -18.51
N LYS A 386 -16.00 -8.58 -18.26
CA LYS A 386 -17.19 -9.05 -18.95
C LYS A 386 -17.37 -8.36 -20.30
N THR A 387 -17.09 -7.06 -20.40
CA THR A 387 -17.28 -6.26 -21.61
C THR A 387 -15.98 -6.04 -22.38
N GLY A 388 -14.83 -6.11 -21.71
CA GLY A 388 -13.52 -5.74 -22.24
C GLY A 388 -13.29 -4.22 -22.29
N GLU A 389 -14.22 -3.42 -21.79
CA GLU A 389 -14.09 -1.96 -21.75
C GLU A 389 -13.09 -1.54 -20.65
N SER A 390 -12.22 -0.61 -21.01
CA SER A 390 -11.18 -0.09 -20.12
C SER A 390 -11.36 1.40 -19.88
N ARG A 391 -11.08 1.85 -18.65
CA ARG A 391 -11.08 3.27 -18.30
C ARG A 391 -9.95 3.61 -17.34
N GLU A 392 -9.51 4.84 -17.42
CA GLU A 392 -8.62 5.44 -16.41
C GLU A 392 -9.38 5.63 -15.08
N LEU A 393 -8.69 5.38 -13.96
CA LEU A 393 -9.21 5.64 -12.62
C LEU A 393 -8.87 7.06 -12.16
N LYS A 394 -9.44 8.07 -12.84
CA LYS A 394 -9.18 9.50 -12.55
C LYS A 394 -9.42 9.88 -11.11
N GLU A 395 -10.34 9.19 -10.44
CA GLU A 395 -10.66 9.40 -9.05
C GLU A 395 -9.51 8.97 -8.11
N ALA A 396 -8.74 7.97 -8.53
CA ALA A 396 -7.62 7.41 -7.77
C ALA A 396 -6.26 7.97 -8.19
N ASN A 397 -6.13 8.42 -9.43
CA ASN A 397 -4.88 8.92 -9.99
C ASN A 397 -4.55 10.36 -9.54
N SER A 398 -3.29 10.73 -9.68
CA SER A 398 -2.77 12.06 -9.38
C SER A 398 -1.86 12.56 -10.52
N ASN A 399 -1.08 13.58 -10.28
CA ASN A 399 -0.03 14.03 -11.21
C ASN A 399 1.33 13.36 -10.96
N GLN A 400 1.34 12.27 -10.19
CA GLN A 400 2.51 11.48 -9.87
C GLN A 400 2.18 9.99 -10.02
N CYS A 401 3.16 9.13 -9.81
CA CYS A 401 3.02 7.68 -9.96
C CYS A 401 1.98 7.07 -9.01
N GLU A 402 1.08 6.26 -9.57
CA GLU A 402 0.27 5.25 -8.89
C GLU A 402 0.66 3.85 -9.37
N SER A 403 0.96 2.93 -8.43
CA SER A 403 1.44 1.58 -8.79
C SER A 403 1.22 0.56 -7.67
N PHE A 404 1.63 -0.69 -7.90
CA PHE A 404 1.57 -1.78 -6.92
C PHE A 404 0.22 -1.90 -6.22
N HIS A 405 -0.84 -1.89 -7.01
CA HIS A 405 -2.21 -2.06 -6.51
C HIS A 405 -2.53 -3.52 -6.20
N ASN A 406 -3.43 -3.75 -5.24
CA ASN A 406 -3.98 -5.06 -4.94
C ASN A 406 -5.39 -4.96 -4.33
N TRP A 407 -6.16 -6.06 -4.40
CA TRP A 407 -7.56 -6.14 -4.01
C TRP A 407 -7.75 -6.69 -2.59
N SER A 408 -8.78 -6.21 -1.90
CA SER A 408 -9.34 -6.85 -0.70
C SER A 408 -10.06 -8.15 -1.09
N GLU A 409 -10.25 -9.05 -0.11
CA GLU A 409 -10.91 -10.34 -0.33
C GLU A 409 -12.31 -10.22 -0.97
N ASN A 410 -13.08 -9.20 -0.57
CA ASN A 410 -14.42 -8.96 -1.10
C ASN A 410 -14.45 -8.15 -2.40
N SER A 411 -13.29 -7.73 -2.92
CA SER A 411 -13.15 -6.96 -4.16
C SER A 411 -13.79 -5.57 -4.17
N HIS A 412 -14.26 -5.07 -3.02
CA HIS A 412 -14.82 -3.73 -2.89
C HIS A 412 -13.82 -2.67 -2.45
N TRP A 413 -12.61 -3.09 -2.10
CA TRP A 413 -11.51 -2.22 -1.71
C TRP A 413 -10.26 -2.58 -2.47
N PHE A 414 -9.43 -1.59 -2.70
CA PHE A 414 -8.07 -1.81 -3.19
C PHE A 414 -7.10 -0.87 -2.48
N VAL A 415 -5.86 -1.34 -2.37
CA VAL A 415 -4.73 -0.58 -1.86
C VAL A 415 -3.73 -0.37 -2.98
N PHE A 416 -3.03 0.74 -2.98
CA PHE A 416 -1.99 1.03 -3.94
C PHE A 416 -0.91 1.94 -3.36
N SER A 417 0.25 1.93 -3.99
CA SER A 417 1.38 2.82 -3.67
C SER A 417 1.31 4.07 -4.54
N SER A 418 1.40 5.25 -3.94
CA SER A 418 1.35 6.54 -4.65
C SER A 418 2.46 7.48 -4.21
N LYS A 419 3.03 8.22 -5.15
CA LYS A 419 4.01 9.29 -4.92
C LYS A 419 3.39 10.69 -4.89
N ARG A 420 2.07 10.81 -4.83
CA ARG A 420 1.31 12.08 -5.02
C ARG A 420 1.71 13.23 -4.11
N GLU A 421 2.39 12.97 -2.98
CA GLU A 421 2.73 14.04 -2.05
C GLU A 421 4.03 14.76 -2.42
N ASP A 422 5.06 14.01 -2.83
CA ASP A 422 6.40 14.58 -3.01
C ASP A 422 7.14 14.06 -4.25
N GLY A 423 6.53 13.16 -5.03
CA GLY A 423 7.12 12.56 -6.22
C GLY A 423 8.25 11.54 -5.93
N MET A 424 8.58 11.31 -4.65
CA MET A 424 9.74 10.50 -4.25
C MET A 424 9.35 9.28 -3.42
N TYR A 425 8.64 9.49 -2.31
CA TYR A 425 8.29 8.45 -1.37
C TYR A 425 6.91 7.89 -1.66
N THR A 426 6.82 6.62 -2.01
CA THR A 426 5.53 5.96 -2.12
C THR A 426 4.90 5.80 -0.74
N LYS A 427 3.63 6.19 -0.63
CA LYS A 427 2.77 5.95 0.54
C LYS A 427 1.57 5.11 0.14
N LEU A 428 0.92 4.45 1.12
CA LEU A 428 -0.21 3.56 0.85
C LEU A 428 -1.52 4.32 0.92
N TYR A 429 -2.28 4.23 -0.17
CA TYR A 429 -3.63 4.77 -0.29
C TYR A 429 -4.63 3.63 -0.48
N LEU A 430 -5.81 3.81 0.08
CA LEU A 430 -6.95 2.91 -0.07
C LEU A 430 -8.10 3.64 -0.75
N ALA A 431 -8.85 2.90 -1.57
CA ALA A 431 -10.08 3.39 -2.17
C ALA A 431 -11.12 2.27 -2.27
N SER A 432 -12.40 2.63 -2.25
CA SER A 432 -13.48 1.69 -2.51
C SER A 432 -13.91 1.71 -3.97
N ILE A 433 -14.48 0.60 -4.41
CA ILE A 433 -15.15 0.46 -5.70
C ILE A 433 -16.52 -0.17 -5.47
N ASP A 434 -17.54 0.36 -6.11
CA ASP A 434 -18.89 -0.21 -6.04
C ASP A 434 -19.19 -1.21 -7.18
N ASP A 435 -20.37 -1.83 -7.14
CA ASP A 435 -20.80 -2.80 -8.16
C ASP A 435 -20.91 -2.21 -9.57
N GLN A 436 -20.93 -0.91 -9.73
CA GLN A 436 -20.93 -0.22 -11.01
C GLN A 436 -19.54 0.17 -11.49
N GLY A 437 -18.50 -0.13 -10.69
CA GLY A 437 -17.12 0.22 -10.97
C GLY A 437 -16.78 1.68 -10.63
N LYS A 438 -17.63 2.39 -9.88
CA LYS A 438 -17.34 3.75 -9.42
C LYS A 438 -16.35 3.69 -8.25
N VAL A 439 -15.26 4.42 -8.39
CA VAL A 439 -14.18 4.50 -7.39
C VAL A 439 -14.37 5.74 -6.51
N SER A 440 -14.11 5.60 -5.22
CA SER A 440 -14.10 6.73 -4.28
C SER A 440 -12.79 7.50 -4.33
N LYS A 441 -12.80 8.76 -3.83
CA LYS A 441 -11.55 9.49 -3.53
C LYS A 441 -10.68 8.63 -2.62
N PRO A 442 -9.39 8.38 -2.96
CA PRO A 442 -8.51 7.58 -2.13
C PRO A 442 -8.13 8.34 -0.85
N PHE A 443 -7.85 7.59 0.20
CA PHE A 443 -7.36 8.14 1.47
C PHE A 443 -6.03 7.49 1.87
N LEU A 444 -5.15 8.31 2.43
CA LEU A 444 -3.86 7.86 2.98
C LEU A 444 -4.11 6.94 4.18
N LEU A 445 -3.37 5.84 4.26
CA LEU A 445 -3.46 4.87 5.36
C LEU A 445 -3.33 5.58 6.72
N PRO A 446 -4.36 5.49 7.62
CA PRO A 446 -4.40 6.29 8.84
C PRO A 446 -3.22 6.00 9.78
N GLN A 447 -2.70 7.04 10.44
CA GLN A 447 -1.65 6.98 11.45
C GLN A 447 -2.08 7.73 12.71
N ARG A 448 -1.51 7.38 13.87
CA ARG A 448 -1.87 8.04 15.13
C ARG A 448 -1.55 9.53 15.11
N ASN A 449 -0.38 9.92 14.63
CA ASN A 449 -0.04 11.31 14.32
C ASN A 449 0.53 11.33 12.89
N PRO A 450 -0.34 11.58 11.88
CA PRO A 450 0.05 11.41 10.48
C PRO A 450 1.19 12.33 10.06
N LYS A 451 1.15 13.60 10.43
CA LYS A 451 2.17 14.58 10.06
C LYS A 451 3.54 14.16 10.59
N LYS A 452 3.64 13.85 11.88
CA LYS A 452 4.86 13.34 12.47
C LYS A 452 5.34 12.07 11.80
N TYR A 453 4.44 11.11 11.59
CA TYR A 453 4.81 9.81 11.02
C TYR A 453 5.30 9.94 9.58
N TYR A 454 4.52 10.55 8.70
CA TYR A 454 4.81 10.58 7.26
C TYR A 454 5.88 11.59 6.85
N LEU A 455 6.05 12.71 7.57
CA LEU A 455 7.08 13.70 7.25
C LEU A 455 8.45 13.35 7.86
N GLU A 456 8.49 12.60 8.96
CA GLU A 456 9.75 12.12 9.55
C GLU A 456 10.22 10.80 8.94
N MET A 457 9.33 10.05 8.29
CA MET A 457 9.64 8.75 7.70
C MET A 457 10.35 8.91 6.37
N MET A 458 11.55 8.34 6.28
CA MET A 458 12.40 8.35 5.07
C MET A 458 12.30 7.01 4.31
N ASP A 459 11.17 6.32 4.38
CA ASP A 459 10.94 5.04 3.71
C ASP A 459 9.83 5.14 2.65
N ALA A 460 9.95 4.35 1.59
CA ALA A 460 8.92 4.12 0.59
C ALA A 460 8.19 2.79 0.87
N TYR A 461 6.88 2.77 0.70
CA TYR A 461 6.04 1.58 0.78
C TYR A 461 5.77 1.01 -0.59
N ASN A 462 6.09 -0.26 -0.80
CA ASN A 462 5.89 -0.94 -2.06
C ASN A 462 5.17 -2.28 -1.88
N CYS A 463 4.55 -2.75 -2.96
CA CYS A 463 3.90 -4.07 -3.04
C CYS A 463 2.95 -4.34 -1.87
N PRO A 464 1.96 -3.47 -1.61
CA PRO A 464 0.97 -3.75 -0.57
C PRO A 464 0.09 -4.94 -0.98
N ASP A 465 -0.26 -5.75 0.02
CA ASP A 465 -1.16 -6.88 -0.15
C ASP A 465 -2.09 -6.98 1.07
N PHE A 466 -3.37 -7.30 0.87
CA PHE A 466 -4.29 -7.52 1.97
C PHE A 466 -4.04 -8.89 2.62
N THR A 467 -4.39 -9.01 3.89
CA THR A 467 -4.30 -10.26 4.62
C THR A 467 -5.44 -10.42 5.62
N LYS A 468 -6.09 -11.59 5.60
CA LYS A 468 -7.23 -11.93 6.49
C LYS A 468 -6.87 -11.99 7.95
N THR A 469 -5.64 -12.35 8.28
CA THR A 469 -5.13 -12.38 9.65
C THR A 469 -3.63 -12.08 9.62
N LYS A 470 -3.05 -11.95 10.81
CA LYS A 470 -1.62 -11.73 10.96
C LYS A 470 -0.81 -12.87 10.34
N VAL A 471 0.15 -12.53 9.49
CA VAL A 471 1.12 -13.47 8.93
C VAL A 471 2.03 -13.98 10.06
N LYS A 472 2.18 -15.29 10.16
CA LYS A 472 3.02 -15.98 11.15
C LYS A 472 4.18 -16.67 10.45
N LEU A 473 5.17 -15.88 10.00
CA LEU A 473 6.39 -16.42 9.43
C LEU A 473 7.42 -16.64 10.56
N ASN A 474 8.10 -17.79 10.53
CA ASN A 474 9.20 -18.06 11.44
C ASN A 474 10.49 -17.44 10.91
N ALA A 475 10.76 -16.19 11.34
CA ALA A 475 11.93 -15.44 10.90
C ALA A 475 13.27 -16.12 11.31
N HIS A 476 13.29 -16.84 12.43
CA HIS A 476 14.47 -17.57 12.89
C HIS A 476 14.76 -18.81 12.02
N GLU A 477 13.70 -19.49 11.55
CA GLU A 477 13.84 -20.57 10.59
C GLU A 477 14.29 -20.04 9.23
N ALA A 478 13.74 -18.91 8.76
CA ALA A 478 14.19 -18.26 7.53
C ALA A 478 15.70 -17.92 7.59
N TYR A 479 16.18 -17.38 8.71
CA TYR A 479 17.61 -17.14 8.94
C TYR A 479 18.44 -18.44 8.79
N ARG A 480 18.05 -19.52 9.48
CA ARG A 480 18.76 -20.80 9.40
C ARG A 480 18.75 -21.39 7.99
N GLN A 481 17.62 -21.35 7.30
CA GLN A 481 17.50 -21.86 5.93
C GLN A 481 18.44 -21.11 4.95
N VAL A 482 18.57 -19.81 5.11
CA VAL A 482 19.46 -18.98 4.28
C VAL A 482 20.94 -19.27 4.56
N PHE A 483 21.36 -19.23 5.83
CA PHE A 483 22.78 -19.32 6.21
C PHE A 483 23.30 -20.75 6.25
N ASP A 484 22.47 -21.75 6.52
CA ASP A 484 22.82 -23.17 6.41
C ASP A 484 22.71 -23.68 4.95
N ASN A 485 22.30 -22.84 4.01
CA ASN A 485 22.08 -23.16 2.60
C ASN A 485 21.14 -24.37 2.38
N LYS A 486 20.08 -24.43 3.17
CA LYS A 486 19.08 -25.52 3.13
C LYS A 486 17.98 -25.21 2.10
N ARG A 487 18.37 -25.08 0.83
CA ARG A 487 17.42 -24.87 -0.27
C ARG A 487 17.03 -26.20 -0.90
N GLU A 488 15.75 -26.33 -1.22
CA GLU A 488 15.24 -27.39 -2.07
C GLU A 488 15.39 -26.95 -3.53
N ASN A 489 16.06 -27.76 -4.35
CA ASN A 489 16.20 -27.46 -5.79
C ASN A 489 14.90 -27.84 -6.51
N VAL A 490 14.55 -27.05 -7.49
CA VAL A 490 13.46 -27.36 -8.41
C VAL A 490 13.91 -28.29 -9.53
N LYS A 491 12.95 -28.96 -10.17
CA LYS A 491 13.13 -29.70 -11.42
C LYS A 491 12.33 -29.00 -12.51
N ILE A 492 12.81 -29.08 -13.74
CA ILE A 492 12.06 -28.61 -14.91
C ILE A 492 11.16 -29.74 -15.38
N ARG A 493 9.90 -29.40 -15.61
CA ARG A 493 8.87 -30.31 -16.14
C ARG A 493 8.64 -30.06 -17.62
#